data_bd3a5049cc6d19ffa793d1c615721ce4
#
_entry.id   bd3a5049cc6d19ffa793d1c615721ce4
#
_cell.length_a   1.000
_cell.length_b   1.000
_cell.length_c   1.000
_cell.angle_alpha   90.00
_cell.angle_beta   90.00
_cell.angle_gamma   90.00
#
_symmetry.space_group_name_H-M   'P 1'
#
loop_
_entity.id
_entity.type
_entity.pdbx_description
1 polymer ?
#
loop_
_entity_poly.entity_id
_entity_poly.type
_entity_poly.pdbx_seq_one_letter_code
_entity_poly.pdbx_strand_id
1 'polypeptide(L)'
;AGRGGENSRLARALRALGVEADDIAVVSKHDTSTSANDPNESELHTRLARALGRAEGNPLVAVSQKTITGHAKGGAALFQVAGLAEILATGVAPGNASLDVVDAPLAKDAFWVWPRTPIRLAGRGGESGRVPGAGPVRAGLLTSLGFGHVSGLIALVHPGAFESALRQSGGQEAVDAWLAGANARLA
;
A
#
# COMPACT_ATOMS: atom_id res chain seq x y z
N ALA A 1 -2.55 -1.70 22.45
CA ALA A 1 -2.38 -0.34 21.99
C ALA A 1 -1.89 -0.33 20.56
N GLY A 2 -2.79 -0.11 19.62
CA GLY A 2 -2.63 0.66 18.44
C GLY A 2 -1.63 0.32 17.35
N ARG A 3 -1.51 -0.90 16.90
CA ARG A 3 -0.95 -1.17 15.59
C ARG A 3 -1.97 -0.80 14.51
N GLY A 4 -2.16 0.45 14.20
CA GLY A 4 -3.09 0.84 13.15
C GLY A 4 -4.28 1.69 13.61
N GLY A 5 -4.30 2.12 14.85
CA GLY A 5 -5.28 3.12 15.28
C GLY A 5 -4.96 4.50 14.71
N GLU A 6 -5.94 5.38 14.77
CA GLU A 6 -5.88 6.77 14.29
C GLU A 6 -4.64 7.55 14.76
N ASN A 7 -4.16 7.27 15.97
CA ASN A 7 -3.00 7.89 16.58
C ASN A 7 -1.73 7.02 16.55
N SER A 8 -1.70 5.98 15.71
CA SER A 8 -0.50 5.16 15.52
C SER A 8 0.65 5.95 14.91
N ARG A 9 1.87 5.45 15.07
CA ARG A 9 3.05 6.05 14.41
C ARG A 9 2.87 6.12 12.89
N LEU A 10 2.31 5.04 12.30
CA LEU A 10 2.03 4.97 10.87
C LEU A 10 1.03 6.06 10.46
N ALA A 11 -0.10 6.18 11.15
CA ALA A 11 -1.11 7.18 10.84
C ALA A 11 -0.56 8.62 10.92
N ARG A 12 0.26 8.90 11.94
CA ARG A 12 0.92 10.21 12.05
C ARG A 12 1.91 10.47 10.93
N ALA A 13 2.72 9.47 10.57
CA ALA A 13 3.68 9.60 9.48
C ALA A 13 2.99 9.82 8.12
N LEU A 14 1.92 9.10 7.84
CA LEU A 14 1.12 9.28 6.62
C LEU A 14 0.53 10.68 6.54
N ARG A 15 -0.08 11.17 7.63
CA ARG A 15 -0.62 12.55 7.69
C ARG A 15 0.47 13.60 7.51
N ALA A 16 1.64 13.42 8.11
CA ALA A 16 2.77 14.36 7.91
C ALA A 16 3.25 14.42 6.46
N LEU A 17 3.05 13.34 5.69
CA LEU A 17 3.34 13.27 4.26
C LEU A 17 2.14 13.68 3.39
N GLY A 18 1.05 14.17 3.98
CA GLY A 18 -0.17 14.51 3.25
C GLY A 18 -0.83 13.31 2.58
N VAL A 19 -0.61 12.11 3.11
CA VAL A 19 -1.23 10.86 2.63
C VAL A 19 -2.42 10.53 3.52
N GLU A 20 -3.60 10.53 2.95
CA GLU A 20 -4.84 10.15 3.61
C GLU A 20 -5.17 8.67 3.40
N ALA A 21 -6.17 8.16 4.12
CA ALA A 21 -6.59 6.77 4.00
C ALA A 21 -7.00 6.40 2.57
N ASP A 22 -7.63 7.30 1.87
CA ASP A 22 -8.10 7.11 0.50
C ASP A 22 -6.99 7.15 -0.56
N ASP A 23 -5.82 7.67 -0.20
CA ASP A 23 -4.63 7.64 -1.05
C ASP A 23 -3.91 6.28 -1.05
N ILE A 24 -4.23 5.41 -0.09
CA ILE A 24 -3.66 4.06 0.02
C ILE A 24 -4.43 3.15 -0.95
N ALA A 25 -3.88 2.91 -2.12
CA ALA A 25 -4.58 2.17 -3.16
C ALA A 25 -4.40 0.65 -3.07
N VAL A 26 -3.27 0.19 -2.55
CA VAL A 26 -2.86 -1.22 -2.62
C VAL A 26 -2.27 -1.70 -1.30
N VAL A 27 -2.54 -2.95 -1.00
CA VAL A 27 -1.93 -3.67 0.13
C VAL A 27 -1.24 -4.92 -0.40
N SER A 28 0.07 -4.98 -0.25
CA SER A 28 0.83 -6.22 -0.46
C SER A 28 0.79 -7.03 0.83
N LYS A 29 -0.07 -8.04 0.84
CA LYS A 29 -0.31 -8.88 2.00
C LYS A 29 0.80 -9.92 2.20
N HIS A 30 1.03 -10.31 3.44
CA HIS A 30 1.91 -11.43 3.73
C HIS A 30 1.36 -12.73 3.13
N ASP A 31 0.07 -12.94 3.21
CA ASP A 31 -0.69 -14.05 2.61
C ASP A 31 0.10 -15.38 2.53
N THR A 32 -0.22 -16.28 3.42
CA THR A 32 0.43 -17.60 3.46
C THR A 32 -0.51 -18.74 3.07
N SER A 33 -1.70 -18.40 2.60
CA SER A 33 -2.76 -19.35 2.27
C SER A 33 -3.10 -20.25 3.46
N THR A 34 -3.23 -19.64 4.63
CA THR A 34 -3.58 -20.37 5.85
C THR A 34 -4.82 -19.76 6.51
N SER A 35 -5.68 -20.61 7.03
CA SER A 35 -6.90 -20.22 7.73
C SER A 35 -6.65 -19.36 8.97
N ALA A 36 -5.46 -19.44 9.55
CA ALA A 36 -5.08 -18.64 10.71
C ALA A 36 -4.59 -17.24 10.33
N ASN A 37 -3.79 -17.13 9.27
CA ASN A 37 -3.15 -15.86 8.91
C ASN A 37 -4.06 -14.95 8.09
N ASP A 38 -4.65 -15.46 7.04
CA ASP A 38 -5.27 -14.63 6.01
C ASP A 38 -6.50 -13.83 6.52
N PRO A 39 -7.38 -14.41 7.39
CA PRO A 39 -8.43 -13.62 8.02
C PRO A 39 -7.90 -12.56 8.98
N ASN A 40 -6.91 -12.90 9.81
CA ASN A 40 -6.32 -11.98 10.78
C ASN A 40 -5.64 -10.79 10.10
N GLU A 41 -4.93 -11.05 9.00
CA GLU A 41 -4.27 -10.00 8.24
C GLU A 41 -5.27 -9.10 7.51
N SER A 42 -6.31 -9.67 6.92
CA SER A 42 -7.39 -8.91 6.29
C SER A 42 -8.12 -8.03 7.30
N GLU A 43 -8.43 -8.57 8.48
CA GLU A 43 -9.03 -7.82 9.58
C GLU A 43 -8.14 -6.67 10.06
N LEU A 44 -6.82 -6.87 10.16
CA LEU A 44 -5.86 -5.82 10.52
C LEU A 44 -5.96 -4.62 9.58
N HIS A 45 -5.92 -4.87 8.27
CA HIS A 45 -5.98 -3.80 7.27
C HIS A 45 -7.36 -3.16 7.20
N THR A 46 -8.44 -3.92 7.36
CA THR A 46 -9.80 -3.40 7.44
C THR A 46 -9.98 -2.45 8.63
N ARG A 47 -9.47 -2.84 9.80
CA ARG A 47 -9.48 -1.97 11.00
C ARG A 47 -8.65 -0.71 10.79
N LEU A 48 -7.50 -0.85 10.15
CA LEU A 48 -6.65 0.30 9.84
C LEU A 48 -7.35 1.27 8.88
N ALA A 49 -7.95 0.76 7.81
CA ALA A 49 -8.70 1.56 6.85
C ALA A 49 -9.83 2.36 7.53
N ARG A 50 -10.63 1.69 8.37
CA ARG A 50 -11.69 2.35 9.16
C ARG A 50 -11.14 3.39 10.13
N ALA A 51 -10.08 3.05 10.87
CA ALA A 51 -9.46 3.96 11.84
C ALA A 51 -8.82 5.20 11.20
N LEU A 52 -8.40 5.09 9.96
CA LEU A 52 -7.87 6.21 9.17
C LEU A 52 -8.97 7.03 8.47
N GLY A 53 -10.22 6.58 8.52
CA GLY A 53 -11.35 7.27 7.90
C GLY A 53 -11.49 7.01 6.40
N ARG A 54 -11.11 5.79 5.93
CA ARG A 54 -11.30 5.43 4.52
C ARG A 54 -12.77 5.46 4.12
N ALA A 55 -13.06 6.07 2.98
CA ALA A 55 -14.40 6.17 2.45
C ALA A 55 -14.96 4.79 2.07
N GLU A 56 -16.24 4.57 2.35
CA GLU A 56 -16.97 3.42 1.84
C GLU A 56 -17.02 3.48 0.31
N GLY A 57 -16.86 2.33 -0.35
CA GLY A 57 -16.82 2.25 -1.80
C GLY A 57 -15.46 2.53 -2.44
N ASN A 58 -14.43 2.90 -1.65
CA ASN A 58 -13.06 2.99 -2.11
C ASN A 58 -12.27 1.72 -1.67
N PRO A 59 -12.20 0.65 -2.47
CA PRO A 59 -11.61 -0.61 -2.04
C PRO A 59 -10.09 -0.55 -1.93
N LEU A 60 -9.53 -1.42 -1.10
CA LEU A 60 -8.11 -1.76 -1.06
C LEU A 60 -7.84 -2.89 -2.04
N VAL A 61 -6.89 -2.71 -2.92
CA VAL A 61 -6.45 -3.75 -3.84
C VAL A 61 -5.46 -4.65 -3.12
N ALA A 62 -5.81 -5.91 -2.94
CA ALA A 62 -4.95 -6.91 -2.32
C ALA A 62 -4.05 -7.57 -3.37
N VAL A 63 -2.74 -7.55 -3.12
CA VAL A 63 -1.75 -8.24 -3.94
C VAL A 63 -0.93 -9.17 -3.05
N SER A 64 -0.82 -10.43 -3.45
CA SER A 64 0.09 -11.40 -2.84
C SER A 64 1.26 -11.66 -3.76
N GLN A 65 2.44 -11.17 -3.43
CA GLN A 65 3.66 -11.41 -4.22
C GLN A 65 4.04 -12.90 -4.25
N LYS A 66 3.64 -13.64 -3.23
CA LYS A 66 3.92 -15.08 -3.13
C LYS A 66 3.23 -15.93 -4.19
N THR A 67 2.17 -15.41 -4.83
CA THR A 67 1.54 -16.08 -5.99
C THR A 67 2.51 -16.26 -7.16
N ILE A 68 3.56 -15.42 -7.22
CA ILE A 68 4.57 -15.42 -8.28
C ILE A 68 5.91 -15.95 -7.75
N THR A 69 6.34 -15.45 -6.57
CA THR A 69 7.70 -15.70 -6.05
C THR A 69 7.79 -16.92 -5.14
N GLY A 70 6.67 -17.48 -4.73
CA GLY A 70 6.66 -18.39 -3.57
C GLY A 70 7.05 -17.68 -2.27
N HIS A 71 7.13 -18.44 -1.20
CA HIS A 71 7.49 -17.90 0.12
C HIS A 71 9.01 -17.92 0.34
N ALA A 72 9.68 -16.81 0.06
CA ALA A 72 11.13 -16.65 0.21
C ALA A 72 11.60 -16.44 1.66
N LYS A 73 10.84 -16.96 2.66
CA LYS A 73 11.18 -16.88 4.09
C LYS A 73 11.53 -15.43 4.51
N GLY A 74 12.73 -15.20 5.07
CA GLY A 74 13.18 -13.87 5.47
C GLY A 74 13.27 -12.85 4.34
N GLY A 75 13.41 -13.29 3.10
CA GLY A 75 13.44 -12.43 1.91
C GLY A 75 12.06 -12.04 1.38
N ALA A 76 10.96 -12.61 1.89
CA ALA A 76 9.62 -12.39 1.35
C ALA A 76 9.20 -10.91 1.33
N ALA A 77 9.57 -10.16 2.37
CA ALA A 77 9.27 -8.73 2.45
C ALA A 77 9.99 -7.91 1.36
N LEU A 78 11.17 -8.32 0.93
CA LEU A 78 11.90 -7.61 -0.15
C LEU A 78 11.17 -7.73 -1.49
N PHE A 79 10.61 -8.90 -1.80
CA PHE A 79 9.76 -9.05 -2.98
C PHE A 79 8.49 -8.21 -2.89
N GLN A 80 7.90 -8.09 -1.70
CA GLN A 80 6.74 -7.22 -1.48
C GLN A 80 7.11 -5.75 -1.67
N VAL A 81 8.26 -5.30 -1.16
CA VAL A 81 8.77 -3.93 -1.37
C VAL A 81 9.01 -3.66 -2.85
N ALA A 82 9.72 -4.55 -3.56
CA ALA A 82 10.00 -4.38 -4.98
C ALA A 82 8.71 -4.32 -5.80
N GLY A 83 7.79 -5.26 -5.59
CA GLY A 83 6.51 -5.27 -6.29
C GLY A 83 5.64 -4.04 -5.98
N LEU A 84 5.64 -3.59 -4.74
CA LEU A 84 4.89 -2.40 -4.35
C LEU A 84 5.50 -1.12 -4.94
N ALA A 85 6.84 -1.03 -5.00
CA ALA A 85 7.52 0.08 -5.66
C ALA A 85 7.19 0.15 -7.15
N GLU A 86 7.14 -1.00 -7.83
CA GLU A 86 6.73 -1.08 -9.24
C GLU A 86 5.27 -0.65 -9.44
N ILE A 87 4.36 -1.07 -8.55
CA ILE A 87 2.97 -0.63 -8.60
C ILE A 87 2.85 0.88 -8.42
N LEU A 88 3.60 1.47 -7.51
CA LEU A 88 3.60 2.92 -7.31
C LEU A 88 4.15 3.66 -8.53
N ALA A 89 5.19 3.13 -9.16
CA ALA A 89 5.82 3.73 -10.35
C ALA A 89 4.92 3.65 -11.59
N THR A 90 4.27 2.51 -11.80
CA THR A 90 3.50 2.24 -13.04
C THR A 90 2.00 2.52 -12.92
N GLY A 91 1.48 2.52 -11.71
CA GLY A 91 0.04 2.57 -11.44
C GLY A 91 -0.68 1.27 -11.82
N VAL A 92 0.04 0.17 -12.00
CA VAL A 92 -0.56 -1.13 -12.36
C VAL A 92 -0.35 -2.13 -11.25
N ALA A 93 -1.43 -2.63 -10.66
CA ALA A 93 -1.39 -3.76 -9.74
C ALA A 93 -1.45 -5.08 -10.54
N PRO A 94 -0.54 -6.01 -10.30
CA PRO A 94 -0.59 -7.33 -10.94
C PRO A 94 -1.81 -8.11 -10.45
N GLY A 95 -2.25 -9.08 -11.23
CA GLY A 95 -3.18 -10.09 -10.77
C GLY A 95 -2.51 -11.06 -9.80
N ASN A 96 -3.31 -11.65 -8.91
CA ASN A 96 -2.86 -12.75 -8.05
C ASN A 96 -2.88 -14.05 -8.87
N ALA A 97 -1.73 -14.44 -9.41
CA ALA A 97 -1.61 -15.44 -10.48
C ALA A 97 -2.17 -16.83 -10.11
N SER A 98 -2.11 -17.20 -8.83
CA SER A 98 -2.62 -18.51 -8.35
C SER A 98 -3.99 -18.41 -7.66
N LEU A 99 -4.68 -17.27 -7.79
CA LEU A 99 -5.99 -17.08 -7.17
C LEU A 99 -7.10 -17.59 -8.07
N ASP A 100 -7.69 -18.72 -7.71
CA ASP A 100 -8.88 -19.25 -8.38
C ASP A 100 -10.17 -18.67 -7.79
N VAL A 101 -10.31 -18.77 -6.47
CA VAL A 101 -11.48 -18.30 -5.71
C VAL A 101 -11.03 -17.65 -4.41
N VAL A 102 -11.64 -16.52 -4.07
CA VAL A 102 -11.45 -15.91 -2.76
C VAL A 102 -12.28 -16.65 -1.73
N ASP A 103 -11.68 -17.04 -0.62
CA ASP A 103 -12.37 -17.73 0.46
C ASP A 103 -13.56 -16.88 0.98
N ALA A 104 -14.69 -17.54 1.20
CA ALA A 104 -15.94 -16.88 1.59
C ALA A 104 -15.82 -15.95 2.82
N PRO A 105 -15.04 -16.25 3.86
CA PRO A 105 -14.79 -15.31 4.96
C PRO A 105 -14.12 -14.00 4.53
N LEU A 106 -13.24 -14.05 3.54
CA LEU A 106 -12.50 -12.89 3.03
C LEU A 106 -13.33 -12.08 2.03
N ALA A 107 -14.17 -12.76 1.25
CA ALA A 107 -15.00 -12.14 0.21
C ALA A 107 -16.12 -11.23 0.77
N LYS A 108 -16.43 -11.33 2.06
CA LYS A 108 -17.51 -10.58 2.73
C LYS A 108 -17.16 -9.14 3.05
N ASP A 109 -15.88 -8.79 3.06
CA ASP A 109 -15.45 -7.45 3.44
C ASP A 109 -15.47 -6.52 2.22
N ALA A 110 -16.30 -5.48 2.30
CA ALA A 110 -16.49 -4.51 1.22
C ALA A 110 -15.25 -3.65 0.91
N PHE A 111 -14.23 -3.68 1.79
CA PHE A 111 -12.99 -2.94 1.55
C PHE A 111 -12.02 -3.64 0.60
N TRP A 112 -12.25 -4.90 0.22
CA TRP A 112 -11.26 -5.67 -0.50
C TRP A 112 -11.62 -5.96 -1.94
N VAL A 113 -10.63 -5.80 -2.82
CA VAL A 113 -10.62 -6.33 -4.19
C VAL A 113 -9.39 -7.19 -4.37
N TRP A 114 -9.58 -8.43 -4.81
CA TRP A 114 -8.50 -9.36 -5.16
C TRP A 114 -8.46 -9.52 -6.67
N PRO A 115 -7.61 -8.77 -7.38
CA PRO A 115 -7.53 -8.89 -8.84
C PRO A 115 -6.95 -10.24 -9.25
N ARG A 116 -7.55 -10.86 -10.26
CA ARG A 116 -7.04 -12.08 -10.91
C ARG A 116 -6.24 -11.77 -12.17
N THR A 117 -6.48 -10.60 -12.73
CA THR A 117 -5.76 -10.03 -13.87
C THR A 117 -5.19 -8.67 -13.49
N PRO A 118 -4.16 -8.18 -14.18
CA PRO A 118 -3.64 -6.85 -13.90
C PRO A 118 -4.71 -5.76 -14.01
N ILE A 119 -4.72 -4.85 -13.05
CA ILE A 119 -5.63 -3.70 -13.04
C ILE A 119 -4.83 -2.41 -12.95
N ARG A 120 -5.32 -1.38 -13.63
CA ARG A 120 -4.79 -0.03 -13.49
C ARG A 120 -5.46 0.66 -12.31
N LEU A 121 -4.64 1.13 -11.38
CA LEU A 121 -5.09 1.90 -10.25
C LEU A 121 -5.30 3.36 -10.67
N ALA A 122 -6.40 3.96 -10.24
CA ALA A 122 -6.61 5.40 -10.36
C ALA A 122 -6.06 6.11 -9.13
N GLY A 123 -5.44 7.27 -9.32
CA GLY A 123 -5.17 8.20 -8.24
C GLY A 123 -6.47 8.86 -7.76
N ARG A 124 -6.41 9.58 -6.64
CA ARG A 124 -7.54 10.33 -6.06
C ARG A 124 -8.20 11.22 -7.11
N GLY A 125 -9.51 11.01 -7.38
CA GLY A 125 -10.28 11.78 -8.36
C GLY A 125 -10.50 11.09 -9.70
N GLY A 126 -10.14 9.80 -9.85
CA GLY A 126 -10.31 9.09 -11.11
C GLY A 126 -11.66 8.44 -11.30
N GLU A 127 -12.49 8.97 -12.19
CA GLU A 127 -13.38 8.15 -13.00
C GLU A 127 -12.55 7.26 -13.93
N SER A 128 -13.10 6.12 -14.32
CA SER A 128 -12.45 5.11 -15.16
C SER A 128 -11.88 5.72 -16.45
N GLY A 129 -10.62 5.94 -16.49
CA GLY A 129 -9.91 6.61 -17.56
C GLY A 129 -9.09 7.76 -16.97
N ARG A 130 -7.86 7.91 -17.40
CA ARG A 130 -6.99 9.01 -16.99
C ARG A 130 -7.75 10.32 -17.07
N VAL A 131 -8.20 10.83 -15.94
CA VAL A 131 -8.56 12.23 -15.85
C VAL A 131 -7.25 13.00 -15.94
N PRO A 132 -7.07 13.94 -16.89
CA PRO A 132 -5.93 14.82 -16.90
C PRO A 132 -5.82 15.52 -15.53
N GLY A 133 -4.75 15.29 -14.81
CA GLY A 133 -4.56 15.81 -13.46
C GLY A 133 -4.82 14.81 -12.30
N ALA A 134 -5.30 13.59 -12.56
CA ALA A 134 -5.27 12.53 -11.56
C ALA A 134 -3.82 12.18 -11.25
N GLY A 135 -3.41 12.44 -10.01
CA GLY A 135 -2.05 12.16 -9.55
C GLY A 135 -1.74 10.66 -9.58
N PRO A 136 -0.48 10.28 -9.49
CA PRO A 136 -0.06 8.89 -9.37
C PRO A 136 -0.65 8.26 -8.11
N VAL A 137 -0.68 6.93 -8.06
CA VAL A 137 -0.94 6.18 -6.82
C VAL A 137 0.01 6.69 -5.74
N ARG A 138 -0.53 7.23 -4.65
CA ARG A 138 0.28 7.97 -3.67
C ARG A 138 0.95 7.08 -2.64
N ALA A 139 0.28 6.00 -2.24
CA ALA A 139 0.79 5.10 -1.23
C ALA A 139 0.26 3.67 -1.38
N GLY A 140 1.03 2.75 -0.86
CA GLY A 140 0.65 1.37 -0.63
C GLY A 140 1.18 0.87 0.71
N LEU A 141 0.55 -0.16 1.23
CA LEU A 141 0.97 -0.81 2.47
C LEU A 141 1.50 -2.21 2.17
N LEU A 142 2.38 -2.70 3.03
CA LEU A 142 2.72 -4.11 3.08
C LEU A 142 2.73 -4.61 4.53
N THR A 143 2.35 -5.85 4.70
CA THR A 143 2.54 -6.60 5.94
C THR A 143 3.54 -7.72 5.72
N SER A 144 4.39 -7.92 6.72
CA SER A 144 5.26 -9.09 6.80
C SER A 144 5.13 -9.69 8.19
N LEU A 145 4.73 -10.94 8.22
CA LEU A 145 4.42 -11.66 9.45
C LEU A 145 5.36 -12.86 9.58
N GLY A 146 5.97 -13.01 10.75
CA GLY A 146 6.89 -14.10 11.05
C GLY A 146 6.42 -14.91 12.24
N PHE A 147 6.99 -16.09 12.42
CA PHE A 147 6.78 -16.92 13.59
C PHE A 147 7.18 -16.17 14.86
N GLY A 148 6.54 -16.49 15.99
CA GLY A 148 6.81 -15.84 17.27
C GLY A 148 6.21 -14.43 17.37
N HIS A 149 5.16 -14.15 16.61
CA HIS A 149 4.43 -12.87 16.61
C HIS A 149 5.27 -11.65 16.19
N VAL A 150 6.36 -11.86 15.46
CA VAL A 150 7.10 -10.77 14.84
C VAL A 150 6.30 -10.30 13.63
N SER A 151 5.97 -9.01 13.60
CA SER A 151 5.19 -8.44 12.50
C SER A 151 5.70 -7.07 12.12
N GLY A 152 5.80 -6.83 10.82
CA GLY A 152 6.06 -5.52 10.22
C GLY A 152 4.84 -5.01 9.46
N LEU A 153 4.54 -3.73 9.61
CA LEU A 153 3.60 -2.99 8.78
C LEU A 153 4.35 -1.78 8.23
N ILE A 154 4.48 -1.71 6.93
CA ILE A 154 5.30 -0.72 6.23
C ILE A 154 4.40 0.01 5.22
N ALA A 155 4.54 1.32 5.14
CA ALA A 155 3.97 2.11 4.06
C ALA A 155 5.08 2.52 3.09
N LEU A 156 4.84 2.32 1.81
CA LEU A 156 5.61 2.95 0.75
C LEU A 156 4.80 4.12 0.21
N VAL A 157 5.47 5.26 0.08
CA VAL A 157 4.86 6.50 -0.40
C VAL A 157 5.54 6.88 -1.72
N HIS A 158 4.74 7.25 -2.71
CA HIS A 158 5.24 7.71 -4.00
C HIS A 158 6.11 8.98 -3.82
N PRO A 159 7.26 9.10 -4.49
CA PRO A 159 8.14 10.26 -4.38
C PRO A 159 7.43 11.60 -4.57
N GLY A 160 6.49 11.70 -5.49
CA GLY A 160 5.70 12.92 -5.71
C GLY A 160 4.80 13.32 -4.53
N ALA A 161 4.36 12.35 -3.71
CA ALA A 161 3.63 12.67 -2.47
C ALA A 161 4.60 13.25 -1.42
N PHE A 162 5.80 12.70 -1.32
CA PHE A 162 6.86 13.21 -0.45
C PHE A 162 7.29 14.62 -0.85
N GLU A 163 7.53 14.85 -2.15
CA GLU A 163 7.85 16.17 -2.71
C GLU A 163 6.77 17.21 -2.38
N SER A 164 5.49 16.83 -2.54
CA SER A 164 4.37 17.70 -2.20
C SER A 164 4.36 18.08 -0.73
N ALA A 165 4.67 17.15 0.17
CA ALA A 165 4.75 17.41 1.60
C ALA A 165 5.93 18.33 1.95
N LEU A 166 7.10 18.13 1.31
CA LEU A 166 8.25 19.03 1.46
C LEU A 166 7.92 20.45 1.01
N ARG A 167 7.26 20.58 -0.14
CA ARG A 167 6.85 21.88 -0.69
C ARG A 167 5.89 22.61 0.25
N GLN A 168 4.96 21.89 0.88
CA GLN A 168 4.02 22.48 1.84
C GLN A 168 4.69 22.91 3.14
N SER A 169 5.69 22.18 3.61
CA SER A 169 6.34 22.45 4.90
C SER A 169 7.54 23.39 4.82
N GLY A 170 8.29 23.38 3.73
CA GLY A 170 9.55 24.12 3.59
C GLY A 170 9.71 24.87 2.26
N GLY A 171 8.64 24.98 1.47
CA GLY A 171 8.65 25.69 0.19
C GLY A 171 9.50 25.00 -0.90
N GLN A 172 9.75 25.74 -1.96
CA GLN A 172 10.53 25.23 -3.10
C GLN A 172 11.99 24.95 -2.71
N GLU A 173 12.57 25.74 -1.82
CA GLU A 173 13.96 25.57 -1.36
C GLU A 173 14.19 24.20 -0.72
N ALA A 174 13.24 23.71 0.10
CA ALA A 174 13.34 22.37 0.69
C ALA A 174 13.30 21.25 -0.36
N VAL A 175 12.50 21.42 -1.40
CA VAL A 175 12.42 20.48 -2.53
C VAL A 175 13.75 20.47 -3.30
N ASP A 176 14.28 21.63 -3.62
CA ASP A 176 15.53 21.77 -4.39
C ASP A 176 16.71 21.17 -3.62
N ALA A 177 16.79 21.41 -2.32
CA ALA A 177 17.82 20.83 -1.44
C ALA A 177 17.70 19.30 -1.39
N TRP A 178 16.48 18.78 -1.30
CA TRP A 178 16.25 17.32 -1.31
C TRP A 178 16.66 16.69 -2.66
N LEU A 179 16.27 17.29 -3.77
CA LEU A 179 16.62 16.82 -5.12
C LEU A 179 18.13 16.87 -5.34
N ALA A 180 18.79 17.95 -4.95
CA ALA A 180 20.25 18.08 -5.05
C ALA A 180 20.95 16.96 -4.25
N GLY A 181 20.52 16.69 -3.02
CA GLY A 181 21.04 15.61 -2.19
C GLY A 181 20.73 14.21 -2.75
N ALA A 182 19.59 14.00 -3.40
CA ALA A 182 19.27 12.75 -4.07
C ALA A 182 20.16 12.51 -5.28
N ASN A 183 20.32 13.52 -6.13
CA ASN A 183 21.17 13.45 -7.33
C ASN A 183 22.66 13.23 -6.97
N ALA A 184 23.15 13.87 -5.92
CA ALA A 184 24.52 13.65 -5.45
C ALA A 184 24.81 12.22 -4.96
N ARG A 185 23.78 11.48 -4.56
CA ARG A 185 23.92 10.05 -4.16
C ARG A 185 23.83 9.10 -5.34
N LEU A 186 23.36 9.55 -6.47
CA LEU A 186 23.23 8.75 -7.70
C LEU A 186 24.42 8.91 -8.66
N ALA A 187 25.23 9.94 -8.44
CA ALA A 187 26.48 10.22 -9.17
C ALA A 187 27.66 9.45 -8.57
#